data_aa2e1a7aab618da1a996c8b07bc91a79
#
_entry.id   aa2e1a7aab618da1a996c8b07bc91a79
#
_cell.length_a   1.000
_cell.length_b   1.000
_cell.length_c   1.000
_cell.angle_alpha   90.00
_cell.angle_beta   90.00
_cell.angle_gamma   90.00
#
_symmetry.space_group_name_H-M   'P 1'
#
loop_
_entity.id
_entity.type
_entity.pdbx_description
1 polymer ?
#
loop_
_entity_poly.entity_id
_entity_poly.type
_entity_poly.pdbx_seq_one_letter_code
_entity_poly.pdbx_strand_id
1 'polypeptide(L)'
;MNYIDLHVHSTASDGSFSPSEVVELAKNAGLSTFALTDHDTIDGVAEAITHAQQIGGIEVIPGTELSCYYGNREIHIVGLFVDYQDAVFRKTLDDLKQAREERNEHMVAKFVAAGIPLTIEELKHGNPNSVITRAHFARVLVEKGVCKDKNEAFDRYLGIGCPYYLPKPKVTPEQILPLIQQAGGTAILAHPYSYKMSRSEVEHLLDDTLIPLGLAGMECYYSTYDNGQTQELRSIAYARNLLVSGGSDFHGIVKPDISIGTGRGNLRIPDKLLNDILAYRSHTA
;
A
#
# COMPACT_ATOMS: atom_id res chain seq x y z
N MET A 1 -16.15 8.45 -19.83
CA MET A 1 -15.30 7.38 -19.26
C MET A 1 -14.75 7.94 -17.97
N ASN A 2 -15.13 7.38 -16.85
CA ASN A 2 -14.65 7.81 -15.56
C ASN A 2 -13.31 7.09 -15.26
N TYR A 3 -12.48 7.71 -14.45
CA TYR A 3 -11.21 7.14 -14.00
C TYR A 3 -11.26 6.90 -12.52
N ILE A 4 -10.50 5.90 -12.08
CA ILE A 4 -10.40 5.46 -10.69
C ILE A 4 -8.94 5.33 -10.26
N ASP A 5 -8.70 5.23 -8.94
CA ASP A 5 -7.40 4.95 -8.36
C ASP A 5 -7.57 4.00 -7.17
N LEU A 6 -7.12 2.76 -7.29
CA LEU A 6 -7.37 1.74 -6.27
C LEU A 6 -6.20 1.52 -5.31
N HIS A 7 -5.22 2.45 -5.28
CA HIS A 7 -4.07 2.37 -4.39
C HIS A 7 -3.58 3.77 -4.01
N VAL A 8 -4.01 4.25 -2.86
CA VAL A 8 -3.73 5.62 -2.38
C VAL A 8 -3.46 5.62 -0.89
N HIS A 9 -2.47 6.40 -0.44
CA HIS A 9 -2.07 6.53 0.96
C HIS A 9 -2.35 7.91 1.52
N SER A 10 -2.60 7.95 2.84
CA SER A 10 -2.80 9.15 3.62
C SER A 10 -1.82 9.24 4.79
N THR A 11 -1.99 10.27 5.63
CA THR A 11 -1.23 10.39 6.89
C THR A 11 -1.59 9.32 7.93
N ALA A 12 -2.58 8.46 7.69
CA ALA A 12 -2.81 7.31 8.56
C ALA A 12 -1.66 6.30 8.46
N SER A 13 -0.92 6.31 7.34
CA SER A 13 0.38 5.61 7.21
C SER A 13 1.49 6.58 6.81
N ASP A 14 1.97 6.55 5.59
CA ASP A 14 3.15 7.30 5.13
C ASP A 14 2.88 8.26 3.97
N GLY A 15 1.62 8.54 3.68
CA GLY A 15 1.23 9.67 2.86
C GLY A 15 1.38 11.00 3.61
N SER A 16 1.35 12.11 2.87
CA SER A 16 1.56 13.46 3.43
C SER A 16 0.29 14.29 3.55
N PHE A 17 -0.84 13.77 3.13
CA PHE A 17 -2.14 14.42 3.22
C PHE A 17 -3.08 13.63 4.13
N SER A 18 -3.91 14.33 4.92
CA SER A 18 -4.93 13.67 5.72
C SER A 18 -5.92 12.91 4.85
N PRO A 19 -6.66 11.92 5.39
CA PRO A 19 -7.68 11.20 4.63
C PRO A 19 -8.68 12.15 3.95
N SER A 20 -9.11 13.20 4.63
CA SER A 20 -10.02 14.24 4.06
C SER A 20 -9.38 15.00 2.91
N GLU A 21 -8.12 15.42 3.03
CA GLU A 21 -7.38 16.10 1.95
C GLU A 21 -7.18 15.19 0.74
N VAL A 22 -6.93 13.91 0.95
CA VAL A 22 -6.83 12.92 -0.14
C VAL A 22 -8.14 12.82 -0.91
N VAL A 23 -9.30 12.85 -0.25
CA VAL A 23 -10.62 12.88 -0.90
C VAL A 23 -10.77 14.11 -1.80
N GLU A 24 -10.38 15.29 -1.31
CA GLU A 24 -10.42 16.53 -2.09
C GLU A 24 -9.49 16.47 -3.32
N LEU A 25 -8.28 15.95 -3.13
CA LEU A 25 -7.30 15.77 -4.22
C LEU A 25 -7.83 14.82 -5.28
N ALA A 26 -8.42 13.69 -4.88
CA ALA A 26 -9.00 12.70 -5.79
C ALA A 26 -10.17 13.28 -6.59
N LYS A 27 -11.07 14.01 -5.92
CA LYS A 27 -12.18 14.70 -6.58
C LYS A 27 -11.70 15.76 -7.56
N ASN A 28 -10.73 16.58 -7.16
CA ASN A 28 -10.14 17.61 -8.02
C ASN A 28 -9.37 17.03 -9.22
N ALA A 29 -8.81 15.83 -9.08
CA ALA A 29 -8.22 15.07 -10.19
C ALA A 29 -9.26 14.47 -11.15
N GLY A 30 -10.56 14.60 -10.84
CA GLY A 30 -11.65 14.11 -11.67
C GLY A 30 -11.90 12.61 -11.54
N LEU A 31 -11.46 11.99 -10.44
CA LEU A 31 -11.77 10.59 -10.15
C LEU A 31 -13.24 10.45 -9.72
N SER A 32 -13.89 9.39 -10.16
CA SER A 32 -15.21 9.01 -9.64
C SER A 32 -15.12 8.21 -8.35
N THR A 33 -14.05 7.43 -8.22
CA THR A 33 -13.83 6.50 -7.09
C THR A 33 -12.33 6.34 -6.84
N PHE A 34 -11.95 6.22 -5.58
CA PHE A 34 -10.61 5.78 -5.20
C PHE A 34 -10.67 4.84 -3.99
N ALA A 35 -9.65 4.02 -3.80
CA ALA A 35 -9.47 3.22 -2.59
C ALA A 35 -8.41 3.86 -1.68
N LEU A 36 -8.76 4.07 -0.42
CA LEU A 36 -7.78 4.42 0.60
C LEU A 36 -7.18 3.14 1.16
N THR A 37 -5.87 2.96 0.97
CA THR A 37 -5.16 1.69 1.19
C THR A 37 -3.90 1.86 2.03
N ASP A 38 -4.00 2.61 3.11
CA ASP A 38 -2.90 2.88 4.03
C ASP A 38 -2.20 1.60 4.52
N HIS A 39 -0.89 1.66 4.73
CA HIS A 39 -0.06 0.53 5.15
C HIS A 39 -0.44 -0.02 6.52
N ASP A 40 -0.84 -1.29 6.56
CA ASP A 40 -1.14 -2.08 7.77
C ASP A 40 -2.13 -1.40 8.73
N THR A 41 -3.02 -0.54 8.21
CA THR A 41 -4.05 0.16 8.98
C THR A 41 -5.30 0.46 8.17
N ILE A 42 -6.40 0.73 8.86
CA ILE A 42 -7.67 1.23 8.32
C ILE A 42 -8.13 2.51 9.04
N ASP A 43 -7.25 3.12 9.85
CA ASP A 43 -7.61 4.25 10.73
C ASP A 43 -8.10 5.47 9.94
N GLY A 44 -7.62 5.68 8.71
CA GLY A 44 -8.04 6.79 7.84
C GLY A 44 -9.37 6.58 7.11
N VAL A 45 -9.87 5.34 7.04
CA VAL A 45 -11.00 4.97 6.16
C VAL A 45 -12.30 5.66 6.55
N ALA A 46 -12.63 5.66 7.85
CA ALA A 46 -13.88 6.26 8.33
C ALA A 46 -13.93 7.78 8.08
N GLU A 47 -12.81 8.48 8.27
CA GLU A 47 -12.66 9.91 7.96
C GLU A 47 -12.86 10.17 6.47
N ALA A 48 -12.16 9.43 5.60
CA ALA A 48 -12.27 9.60 4.16
C ALA A 48 -13.71 9.37 3.65
N ILE A 49 -14.37 8.29 4.08
CA ILE A 49 -15.75 7.98 3.70
C ILE A 49 -16.70 9.10 4.16
N THR A 50 -16.57 9.55 5.41
CA THR A 50 -17.42 10.62 5.96
C THR A 50 -17.24 11.91 5.17
N HIS A 51 -15.99 12.28 4.86
CA HIS A 51 -15.71 13.50 4.10
C HIS A 51 -16.22 13.41 2.65
N ALA A 52 -16.04 12.26 1.99
CA ALA A 52 -16.56 12.03 0.65
C ALA A 52 -18.09 12.16 0.58
N GLN A 53 -18.80 11.65 1.59
CA GLN A 53 -20.26 11.80 1.70
C GLN A 53 -20.67 13.27 1.87
N GLN A 54 -19.91 14.05 2.63
CA GLN A 54 -20.19 15.48 2.85
C GLN A 54 -20.02 16.31 1.58
N ILE A 55 -18.95 16.08 0.81
CA ILE A 55 -18.66 16.87 -0.40
C ILE A 55 -19.36 16.34 -1.65
N GLY A 56 -19.78 15.07 -1.65
CA GLY A 56 -20.42 14.39 -2.78
C GLY A 56 -19.56 14.28 -4.05
N GLY A 57 -20.00 13.49 -5.01
CA GLY A 57 -19.38 13.39 -6.33
C GLY A 57 -18.09 12.57 -6.38
N ILE A 58 -17.71 11.89 -5.31
CA ILE A 58 -16.62 10.92 -5.25
C ILE A 58 -16.96 9.79 -4.29
N GLU A 59 -16.55 8.59 -4.59
CA GLU A 59 -16.71 7.40 -3.75
C GLU A 59 -15.37 6.94 -3.20
N VAL A 60 -15.35 6.53 -1.93
CA VAL A 60 -14.18 5.95 -1.25
C VAL A 60 -14.41 4.47 -1.01
N ILE A 61 -13.55 3.63 -1.55
CA ILE A 61 -13.50 2.20 -1.26
C ILE A 61 -12.66 1.98 0.00
N PRO A 62 -13.22 1.35 1.06
CA PRO A 62 -12.45 0.97 2.22
C PRO A 62 -11.39 -0.07 1.85
N GLY A 63 -10.14 0.19 2.17
CA GLY A 63 -9.02 -0.68 1.85
C GLY A 63 -7.88 -0.57 2.84
N THR A 64 -6.87 -1.39 2.63
CA THR A 64 -5.58 -1.36 3.32
C THR A 64 -4.54 -2.06 2.46
N GLU A 65 -3.27 -1.66 2.56
CA GLU A 65 -2.15 -2.38 1.97
C GLU A 65 -1.39 -3.13 3.05
N LEU A 66 -1.49 -4.45 3.06
CA LEU A 66 -0.86 -5.31 4.07
C LEU A 66 0.47 -5.85 3.59
N SER A 67 1.50 -5.66 4.42
CA SER A 67 2.85 -6.15 4.13
C SER A 67 3.02 -7.58 4.64
N CYS A 68 3.50 -8.48 3.79
CA CYS A 68 3.85 -9.85 4.18
C CYS A 68 5.15 -10.32 3.52
N TYR A 69 5.65 -11.48 3.92
CA TYR A 69 6.91 -12.04 3.43
C TYR A 69 6.68 -13.32 2.65
N TYR A 70 7.15 -13.35 1.41
CA TYR A 70 7.34 -14.57 0.63
C TYR A 70 8.83 -14.92 0.65
N GLY A 71 9.19 -15.95 1.41
CA GLY A 71 10.59 -16.24 1.71
C GLY A 71 11.29 -15.09 2.44
N ASN A 72 12.24 -14.46 1.79
CA ASN A 72 12.94 -13.29 2.32
C ASN A 72 12.53 -11.98 1.63
N ARG A 73 11.55 -12.00 0.73
CA ARG A 73 11.05 -10.82 0.03
C ARG A 73 9.79 -10.29 0.71
N GLU A 74 9.77 -9.02 0.99
CA GLU A 74 8.56 -8.33 1.41
C GLU A 74 7.70 -8.08 0.17
N ILE A 75 6.46 -8.53 0.21
CA ILE A 75 5.43 -8.31 -0.80
C ILE A 75 4.22 -7.66 -0.13
N HIS A 76 3.39 -6.99 -0.92
CA HIS A 76 2.22 -6.30 -0.40
C HIS A 76 0.94 -6.83 -1.03
N ILE A 77 -0.10 -6.94 -0.21
CA ILE A 77 -1.44 -7.33 -0.64
C ILE A 77 -2.39 -6.19 -0.31
N VAL A 78 -2.99 -5.62 -1.33
CA VAL A 78 -4.08 -4.65 -1.16
C VAL A 78 -5.37 -5.41 -0.89
N GLY A 79 -6.00 -5.12 0.24
CA GLY A 79 -7.36 -5.56 0.55
C GLY A 79 -8.34 -4.45 0.17
N LEU A 80 -9.17 -4.68 -0.84
CA LEU A 80 -10.24 -3.75 -1.24
C LEU A 80 -11.58 -4.17 -0.63
N PHE A 81 -12.44 -3.22 -0.31
CA PHE A 81 -13.78 -3.46 0.24
C PHE A 81 -13.77 -4.21 1.58
N VAL A 82 -12.75 -4.04 2.39
CA VAL A 82 -12.68 -4.63 3.72
C VAL A 82 -13.75 -4.00 4.63
N ASP A 83 -14.39 -4.82 5.47
CA ASP A 83 -15.22 -4.29 6.56
C ASP A 83 -14.30 -3.66 7.62
N TYR A 84 -14.12 -2.36 7.50
CA TYR A 84 -13.29 -1.59 8.43
C TYR A 84 -13.90 -1.46 9.85
N GLN A 85 -15.12 -1.98 10.07
CA GLN A 85 -15.77 -2.05 11.39
C GLN A 85 -15.62 -3.45 12.02
N ASP A 86 -15.17 -4.46 11.27
CA ASP A 86 -14.97 -5.80 11.79
C ASP A 86 -13.95 -5.80 12.94
N ALA A 87 -14.39 -6.27 14.11
CA ALA A 87 -13.59 -6.19 15.34
C ALA A 87 -12.35 -7.09 15.30
N VAL A 88 -12.42 -8.24 14.62
CA VAL A 88 -11.31 -9.20 14.51
C VAL A 88 -10.26 -8.63 13.56
N PHE A 89 -10.69 -8.08 12.42
CA PHE A 89 -9.81 -7.42 11.46
C PHE A 89 -9.07 -6.25 12.10
N ARG A 90 -9.79 -5.34 12.75
CA ARG A 90 -9.21 -4.19 13.47
C ARG A 90 -8.18 -4.63 14.49
N LYS A 91 -8.56 -5.56 15.37
CA LYS A 91 -7.65 -6.06 16.40
C LYS A 91 -6.38 -6.65 15.80
N THR A 92 -6.49 -7.41 14.71
CA THR A 92 -5.31 -8.00 14.06
C THR A 92 -4.40 -6.92 13.48
N LEU A 93 -4.96 -5.87 12.86
CA LEU A 93 -4.17 -4.73 12.38
C LEU A 93 -3.50 -3.97 13.53
N ASP A 94 -4.19 -3.77 14.66
CA ASP A 94 -3.61 -3.15 15.84
C ASP A 94 -2.43 -3.96 16.39
N ASP A 95 -2.55 -5.29 16.46
CA ASP A 95 -1.47 -6.18 16.88
C ASP A 95 -0.25 -6.10 15.92
N LEU A 96 -0.49 -6.02 14.60
CA LEU A 96 0.57 -5.82 13.60
C LEU A 96 1.23 -4.44 13.72
N LYS A 97 0.43 -3.41 13.95
CA LYS A 97 0.89 -2.04 14.18
C LYS A 97 1.78 -1.95 15.40
N GLN A 98 1.36 -2.53 16.53
CA GLN A 98 2.16 -2.58 17.77
C GLN A 98 3.52 -3.27 17.54
N ALA A 99 3.53 -4.44 16.91
CA ALA A 99 4.77 -5.16 16.61
C ALA A 99 5.70 -4.35 15.67
N ARG A 100 5.13 -3.53 14.78
CA ARG A 100 5.89 -2.60 13.94
C ARG A 100 6.46 -1.44 14.78
N GLU A 101 5.69 -0.89 15.72
CA GLU A 101 6.14 0.18 16.60
C GLU A 101 7.32 -0.27 17.47
N GLU A 102 7.24 -1.43 18.10
CA GLU A 102 8.34 -2.03 18.87
C GLU A 102 9.62 -2.18 18.00
N ARG A 103 9.48 -2.69 16.78
CA ARG A 103 10.59 -2.77 15.83
C ARG A 103 11.17 -1.39 15.49
N ASN A 104 10.34 -0.38 15.31
CA ASN A 104 10.77 0.98 14.98
C ASN A 104 11.54 1.60 16.15
N GLU A 105 11.12 1.40 17.39
CA GLU A 105 11.84 1.84 18.59
C GLU A 105 13.24 1.21 18.65
N HIS A 106 13.35 -0.10 18.38
CA HIS A 106 14.64 -0.75 18.29
C HIS A 106 15.54 -0.21 17.16
N MET A 107 14.96 0.14 16.00
CA MET A 107 15.71 0.79 14.92
C MET A 107 16.19 2.18 15.34
N VAL A 108 15.34 3.00 15.96
CA VAL A 108 15.72 4.31 16.51
C VAL A 108 16.89 4.16 17.49
N ALA A 109 16.78 3.21 18.43
CA ALA A 109 17.86 2.95 19.39
C ALA A 109 19.20 2.62 18.70
N LYS A 110 19.19 1.84 17.61
CA LYS A 110 20.41 1.54 16.83
C LYS A 110 21.00 2.79 16.18
N PHE A 111 20.18 3.68 15.61
CA PHE A 111 20.64 4.95 15.06
C PHE A 111 21.25 5.86 16.11
N VAL A 112 20.58 6.02 17.25
CA VAL A 112 21.06 6.81 18.38
C VAL A 112 22.39 6.29 18.91
N ALA A 113 22.52 4.97 19.09
CA ALA A 113 23.77 4.32 19.54
C ALA A 113 24.94 4.54 18.55
N ALA A 114 24.65 4.77 17.27
CA ALA A 114 25.63 5.09 16.23
C ALA A 114 25.90 6.60 16.09
N GLY A 115 25.36 7.43 16.97
CA GLY A 115 25.54 8.88 16.96
C GLY A 115 24.65 9.63 15.94
N ILE A 116 23.62 8.97 15.40
CA ILE A 116 22.62 9.57 14.50
C ILE A 116 21.34 9.80 15.33
N PRO A 117 21.10 11.01 15.84
CA PRO A 117 19.95 11.28 16.71
C PRO A 117 18.65 11.20 15.91
N LEU A 118 17.77 10.27 16.30
CA LEU A 118 16.42 10.08 15.77
C LEU A 118 15.45 9.92 16.94
N THR A 119 14.21 10.39 16.76
CA THR A 119 13.12 10.12 17.70
C THR A 119 11.89 9.61 16.98
N ILE A 120 11.00 8.93 17.70
CA ILE A 120 9.71 8.47 17.16
C ILE A 120 8.83 9.67 16.76
N GLU A 121 8.87 10.77 17.52
CA GLU A 121 8.11 11.99 17.25
C GLU A 121 8.53 12.61 15.90
N GLU A 122 9.82 12.67 15.60
CA GLU A 122 10.31 13.14 14.30
C GLU A 122 9.84 12.24 13.15
N LEU A 123 9.81 10.92 13.37
CA LEU A 123 9.31 9.97 12.39
C LEU A 123 7.81 10.16 12.16
N LYS A 124 7.01 10.35 13.20
CA LYS A 124 5.55 10.56 13.13
C LYS A 124 5.15 11.92 12.52
N HIS A 125 6.06 12.86 12.43
CA HIS A 125 5.87 14.16 11.77
C HIS A 125 4.56 14.90 12.16
N GLY A 126 4.25 14.89 13.46
CA GLY A 126 3.05 15.56 13.99
C GLY A 126 1.76 14.74 13.94
N ASN A 127 1.73 13.58 13.33
CA ASN A 127 0.59 12.67 13.43
C ASN A 127 0.91 11.47 14.35
N PRO A 128 0.46 11.50 15.62
CA PRO A 128 0.79 10.47 16.60
C PRO A 128 0.24 9.09 16.23
N ASN A 129 -0.78 9.01 15.37
CA ASN A 129 -1.43 7.76 14.97
C ASN A 129 -0.85 7.15 13.69
N SER A 130 0.05 7.86 12.99
CA SER A 130 0.65 7.38 11.74
C SER A 130 1.41 6.09 11.94
N VAL A 131 1.20 5.12 11.05
CA VAL A 131 2.00 3.90 10.97
C VAL A 131 3.37 4.21 10.38
N ILE A 132 4.41 4.19 11.20
CA ILE A 132 5.77 4.49 10.77
C ILE A 132 6.28 3.40 9.84
N THR A 133 6.63 3.78 8.60
CA THR A 133 7.30 2.94 7.61
C THR A 133 8.79 3.29 7.48
N ARG A 134 9.54 2.54 6.69
CA ARG A 134 10.94 2.89 6.37
C ARG A 134 11.07 4.21 5.60
N ALA A 135 10.02 4.62 4.90
CA ALA A 135 9.99 5.92 4.21
C ALA A 135 10.11 7.10 5.18
N HIS A 136 9.51 7.00 6.38
CA HIS A 136 9.66 8.00 7.43
C HIS A 136 11.10 8.12 7.92
N PHE A 137 11.79 6.99 8.15
CA PHE A 137 13.21 6.99 8.48
C PHE A 137 14.05 7.64 7.36
N ALA A 138 13.78 7.26 6.10
CA ALA A 138 14.51 7.84 4.97
C ALA A 138 14.32 9.36 4.90
N ARG A 139 13.10 9.86 5.10
CA ARG A 139 12.80 11.29 5.17
C ARG A 139 13.63 11.98 6.23
N VAL A 140 13.58 11.50 7.48
CA VAL A 140 14.30 12.15 8.59
C VAL A 140 15.83 12.10 8.39
N LEU A 141 16.37 11.00 7.84
CA LEU A 141 17.80 10.90 7.52
C LEU A 141 18.23 11.92 6.47
N VAL A 142 17.39 12.20 5.46
CA VAL A 142 17.64 13.23 4.45
C VAL A 142 17.51 14.62 5.07
N GLU A 143 16.46 14.90 5.84
CA GLU A 143 16.26 16.18 6.53
C GLU A 143 17.42 16.55 7.47
N LYS A 144 18.03 15.54 8.12
CA LYS A 144 19.21 15.70 8.99
C LYS A 144 20.55 15.74 8.21
N GLY A 145 20.51 15.62 6.88
CA GLY A 145 21.74 15.64 6.07
C GLY A 145 22.61 14.39 6.22
N VAL A 146 22.08 13.30 6.79
CA VAL A 146 22.78 11.99 6.90
C VAL A 146 22.87 11.32 5.54
N CYS A 147 21.87 11.52 4.69
CA CYS A 147 21.77 11.03 3.32
C CYS A 147 21.42 12.20 2.39
N LYS A 148 21.88 12.14 1.15
CA LYS A 148 21.54 13.13 0.11
C LYS A 148 20.10 12.98 -0.40
N ASP A 149 19.63 11.75 -0.47
CA ASP A 149 18.29 11.38 -0.98
C ASP A 149 17.80 10.07 -0.36
N LYS A 150 16.55 9.73 -0.67
CA LYS A 150 15.91 8.50 -0.17
C LYS A 150 16.59 7.22 -0.67
N ASN A 151 17.09 7.19 -1.90
CA ASN A 151 17.75 6.01 -2.45
C ASN A 151 18.99 5.68 -1.62
N GLU A 152 19.83 6.71 -1.32
CA GLU A 152 20.98 6.52 -0.44
C GLU A 152 20.58 6.05 0.96
N ALA A 153 19.48 6.55 1.52
CA ALA A 153 18.97 6.09 2.81
C ALA A 153 18.62 4.60 2.79
N PHE A 154 17.95 4.13 1.74
CA PHE A 154 17.63 2.70 1.60
C PHE A 154 18.87 1.84 1.32
N ASP A 155 19.77 2.30 0.45
CA ASP A 155 20.94 1.51 0.03
C ASP A 155 21.94 1.33 1.16
N ARG A 156 22.11 2.31 2.05
CA ARG A 156 23.15 2.31 3.09
C ARG A 156 22.67 2.02 4.49
N TYR A 157 21.37 2.27 4.79
CA TYR A 157 20.89 2.25 6.17
C TYR A 157 19.67 1.36 6.38
N LEU A 158 18.68 1.39 5.48
CA LEU A 158 17.33 0.88 5.72
C LEU A 158 16.96 -0.37 4.90
N GLY A 159 17.75 -0.71 3.89
CA GLY A 159 17.55 -1.89 3.05
C GLY A 159 17.84 -3.19 3.81
N ILE A 160 17.34 -4.30 3.28
CA ILE A 160 17.61 -5.64 3.84
C ILE A 160 19.13 -5.88 3.85
N GLY A 161 19.66 -6.29 5.02
CA GLY A 161 21.09 -6.48 5.22
C GLY A 161 21.88 -5.23 5.62
N CYS A 162 21.26 -4.04 5.60
CA CYS A 162 21.90 -2.82 6.08
C CYS A 162 22.00 -2.77 7.62
N PRO A 163 22.96 -1.98 8.18
CA PRO A 163 23.29 -2.00 9.60
C PRO A 163 22.12 -1.70 10.54
N TYR A 164 21.20 -0.84 10.12
CA TYR A 164 20.08 -0.38 10.96
C TYR A 164 18.76 -1.06 10.62
N TYR A 165 18.75 -1.90 9.58
CA TYR A 165 17.57 -2.68 9.24
C TYR A 165 17.25 -3.71 10.32
N LEU A 166 16.01 -3.73 10.75
CA LEU A 166 15.41 -4.82 11.51
C LEU A 166 14.20 -5.35 10.77
N PRO A 167 14.06 -6.67 10.61
CA PRO A 167 12.89 -7.24 9.99
C PRO A 167 11.65 -6.97 10.86
N LYS A 168 10.51 -6.77 10.22
CA LYS A 168 9.22 -6.85 10.92
C LYS A 168 8.98 -8.31 11.34
N PRO A 169 8.04 -8.56 12.29
CA PRO A 169 7.50 -9.90 12.46
C PRO A 169 7.12 -10.48 11.10
N LYS A 170 7.54 -11.71 10.82
CA LYS A 170 7.27 -12.35 9.53
C LYS A 170 5.80 -12.74 9.47
N VAL A 171 4.98 -11.82 9.00
CA VAL A 171 3.63 -12.12 8.56
C VAL A 171 3.71 -12.74 7.16
N THR A 172 2.98 -13.81 6.91
CA THR A 172 3.04 -14.55 5.65
C THR A 172 1.74 -14.40 4.85
N PRO A 173 1.74 -14.69 3.54
CA PRO A 173 0.52 -14.68 2.74
C PRO A 173 -0.60 -15.57 3.31
N GLU A 174 -0.24 -16.70 3.95
CA GLU A 174 -1.18 -17.63 4.60
C GLU A 174 -1.94 -16.99 5.78
N GLN A 175 -1.38 -15.93 6.37
CA GLN A 175 -2.04 -15.16 7.43
C GLN A 175 -2.86 -14.00 6.86
N ILE A 176 -2.35 -13.31 5.83
CA ILE A 176 -2.94 -12.08 5.30
C ILE A 176 -4.13 -12.35 4.38
N LEU A 177 -4.05 -13.32 3.47
CA LEU A 177 -5.11 -13.57 2.51
C LEU A 177 -6.42 -14.00 3.19
N PRO A 178 -6.41 -14.98 4.13
CA PRO A 178 -7.61 -15.31 4.89
C PRO A 178 -8.14 -14.15 5.75
N LEU A 179 -7.25 -13.32 6.30
CA LEU A 179 -7.64 -12.14 7.09
C LEU A 179 -8.45 -11.14 6.25
N ILE A 180 -7.99 -10.83 5.02
CA ILE A 180 -8.71 -9.95 4.10
C ILE A 180 -10.06 -10.56 3.72
N GLN A 181 -10.10 -11.86 3.41
CA GLN A 181 -11.33 -12.57 3.02
C GLN A 181 -12.36 -12.60 4.15
N GLN A 182 -11.94 -12.87 5.39
CA GLN A 182 -12.80 -12.87 6.57
C GLN A 182 -13.41 -11.49 6.83
N ALA A 183 -12.69 -10.42 6.52
CA ALA A 183 -13.21 -9.06 6.54
C ALA A 183 -14.07 -8.71 5.31
N GLY A 184 -14.48 -9.70 4.49
CA GLY A 184 -15.28 -9.46 3.27
C GLY A 184 -14.52 -8.76 2.16
N GLY A 185 -13.20 -8.64 2.27
CA GLY A 185 -12.35 -7.94 1.30
C GLY A 185 -11.98 -8.76 0.08
N THR A 186 -11.51 -8.08 -0.95
CA THR A 186 -10.94 -8.65 -2.17
C THR A 186 -9.44 -8.45 -2.18
N ALA A 187 -8.66 -9.53 -2.16
CA ALA A 187 -7.20 -9.49 -2.08
C ALA A 187 -6.56 -9.32 -3.46
N ILE A 188 -5.70 -8.32 -3.59
CA ILE A 188 -5.00 -7.92 -4.83
C ILE A 188 -3.49 -7.87 -4.57
N LEU A 189 -2.69 -8.56 -5.36
CA LEU A 189 -1.22 -8.42 -5.30
C LEU A 189 -0.83 -7.01 -5.76
N ALA A 190 -0.21 -6.23 -4.87
CA ALA A 190 0.22 -4.87 -5.19
C ALA A 190 1.52 -4.89 -6.02
N HIS A 191 1.67 -3.95 -6.93
CA HIS A 191 2.87 -3.57 -7.69
C HIS A 191 3.96 -4.66 -7.89
N PRO A 192 3.65 -5.83 -8.51
CA PRO A 192 4.51 -7.04 -8.50
C PRO A 192 5.94 -6.83 -9.00
N TYR A 193 6.18 -5.95 -9.96
CA TYR A 193 7.54 -5.69 -10.45
C TYR A 193 8.38 -4.79 -9.53
N SER A 194 7.78 -4.16 -8.52
CA SER A 194 8.53 -3.41 -7.48
C SER A 194 9.38 -4.33 -6.60
N TYR A 195 9.08 -5.62 -6.55
CA TYR A 195 9.83 -6.61 -5.77
C TYR A 195 11.12 -7.08 -6.45
N LYS A 196 11.45 -6.54 -7.62
CA LYS A 196 12.61 -6.99 -8.44
C LYS A 196 12.54 -8.49 -8.75
N MET A 197 11.35 -8.99 -9.00
CA MET A 197 11.07 -10.34 -9.45
C MET A 197 11.07 -10.38 -10.99
N SER A 198 11.63 -11.43 -11.55
CA SER A 198 11.43 -11.78 -12.95
C SER A 198 9.98 -12.21 -13.18
N ARG A 199 9.55 -12.21 -14.43
CA ARG A 199 8.24 -12.73 -14.82
C ARG A 199 7.97 -14.13 -14.22
N SER A 200 8.93 -15.06 -14.40
CA SER A 200 8.79 -16.42 -13.90
C SER A 200 8.65 -16.48 -12.38
N GLU A 201 9.36 -15.63 -11.62
CA GLU A 201 9.22 -15.56 -10.17
C GLU A 201 7.84 -15.03 -9.74
N VAL A 202 7.29 -14.05 -10.49
CA VAL A 202 5.93 -13.57 -10.26
C VAL A 202 4.91 -14.67 -10.55
N GLU A 203 5.06 -15.39 -11.66
CA GLU A 203 4.19 -16.51 -12.03
C GLU A 203 4.22 -17.61 -10.97
N HIS A 204 5.40 -18.03 -10.47
CA HIS A 204 5.51 -19.00 -9.37
C HIS A 204 4.88 -18.50 -8.07
N LEU A 205 5.11 -17.24 -7.70
CA LEU A 205 4.46 -16.64 -6.52
C LEU A 205 2.93 -16.74 -6.62
N LEU A 206 2.37 -16.44 -7.78
CA LEU A 206 0.93 -16.51 -8.03
C LEU A 206 0.44 -17.95 -7.97
N ASP A 207 1.04 -18.84 -8.75
CA ASP A 207 0.54 -20.22 -8.95
C ASP A 207 0.73 -21.12 -7.73
N ASP A 208 1.89 -21.01 -7.08
CA ASP A 208 2.26 -21.92 -5.98
C ASP A 208 1.79 -21.41 -4.60
N THR A 209 1.52 -20.11 -4.46
CA THR A 209 1.23 -19.52 -3.15
C THR A 209 -0.07 -18.70 -3.14
N LEU A 210 -0.14 -17.60 -3.90
CA LEU A 210 -1.19 -16.61 -3.66
C LEU A 210 -2.56 -17.04 -4.18
N ILE A 211 -2.64 -17.65 -5.37
CA ILE A 211 -3.91 -18.13 -5.94
C ILE A 211 -4.51 -19.27 -5.09
N PRO A 212 -3.74 -20.29 -4.66
CA PRO A 212 -4.26 -21.31 -3.75
C PRO A 212 -4.79 -20.78 -2.42
N LEU A 213 -4.28 -19.63 -1.96
CA LEU A 213 -4.74 -18.94 -0.75
C LEU A 213 -5.91 -17.97 -1.00
N GLY A 214 -6.38 -17.87 -2.26
CA GLY A 214 -7.55 -17.08 -2.62
C GLY A 214 -7.26 -15.64 -3.02
N LEU A 215 -6.06 -15.35 -3.57
CA LEU A 215 -5.80 -14.08 -4.24
C LEU A 215 -6.79 -13.91 -5.40
N ALA A 216 -7.48 -12.77 -5.43
CA ALA A 216 -8.49 -12.49 -6.46
C ALA A 216 -7.94 -11.76 -7.69
N GLY A 217 -6.89 -10.97 -7.52
CA GLY A 217 -6.35 -10.16 -8.62
C GLY A 217 -4.95 -9.63 -8.38
N MET A 218 -4.48 -8.81 -9.32
CA MET A 218 -3.17 -8.15 -9.22
C MET A 218 -3.17 -6.78 -9.88
N GLU A 219 -2.29 -5.90 -9.42
CA GLU A 219 -2.06 -4.60 -10.04
C GLU A 219 -1.27 -4.76 -11.33
N CYS A 220 -1.90 -4.39 -12.44
CA CYS A 220 -1.28 -4.34 -13.75
C CYS A 220 -1.00 -2.91 -14.20
N TYR A 221 -1.73 -1.94 -13.64
CA TYR A 221 -1.54 -0.51 -13.87
C TYR A 221 -0.86 0.10 -12.64
N TYR A 222 0.32 0.67 -12.83
CA TYR A 222 1.09 1.25 -11.73
C TYR A 222 1.96 2.41 -12.22
N SER A 223 2.22 3.40 -11.37
CA SER A 223 2.88 4.67 -11.72
C SER A 223 4.24 4.53 -12.39
N THR A 224 4.99 3.47 -12.09
CA THR A 224 6.35 3.27 -12.63
C THR A 224 6.40 2.27 -13.78
N TYR A 225 5.26 1.69 -14.18
CA TYR A 225 5.24 0.71 -15.26
C TYR A 225 5.14 1.38 -16.62
N ASP A 226 5.90 0.86 -17.56
CA ASP A 226 5.71 1.17 -18.97
C ASP A 226 4.55 0.34 -19.58
N ASN A 227 4.23 0.65 -20.85
CA ASN A 227 3.17 -0.06 -21.54
C ASN A 227 3.47 -1.54 -21.72
N GLY A 228 4.74 -1.94 -21.90
CA GLY A 228 5.16 -3.33 -22.05
C GLY A 228 4.92 -4.11 -20.76
N GLN A 229 5.35 -3.58 -19.64
CA GLN A 229 5.14 -4.15 -18.31
C GLN A 229 3.64 -4.28 -17.98
N THR A 230 2.85 -3.24 -18.27
CA THR A 230 1.40 -3.27 -18.08
C THR A 230 0.74 -4.39 -18.91
N GLN A 231 1.11 -4.53 -20.20
CA GLN A 231 0.55 -5.57 -21.06
C GLN A 231 1.00 -6.98 -20.62
N GLU A 232 2.23 -7.12 -20.19
CA GLU A 232 2.75 -8.40 -19.68
C GLU A 232 2.00 -8.85 -18.43
N LEU A 233 1.83 -7.96 -17.43
CA LEU A 233 1.09 -8.25 -16.19
C LEU A 233 -0.38 -8.56 -16.47
N ARG A 234 -1.02 -7.83 -17.38
CA ARG A 234 -2.39 -8.16 -17.82
C ARG A 234 -2.47 -9.55 -18.47
N SER A 235 -1.49 -9.90 -19.28
CA SER A 235 -1.43 -11.25 -19.89
C SER A 235 -1.31 -12.34 -18.82
N ILE A 236 -0.47 -12.12 -17.80
CA ILE A 236 -0.31 -13.03 -16.66
C ILE A 236 -1.63 -13.16 -15.88
N ALA A 237 -2.30 -12.04 -15.60
CA ALA A 237 -3.57 -12.02 -14.88
C ALA A 237 -4.67 -12.77 -15.63
N TYR A 238 -4.87 -12.44 -16.91
CA TYR A 238 -5.91 -13.08 -17.74
C TYR A 238 -5.68 -14.59 -17.93
N ALA A 239 -4.42 -15.04 -18.08
CA ALA A 239 -4.11 -16.46 -18.20
C ALA A 239 -4.50 -17.26 -16.94
N ARG A 240 -4.70 -16.60 -15.81
CA ARG A 240 -5.02 -17.18 -14.49
C ARG A 240 -6.43 -16.83 -13.99
N ASN A 241 -7.23 -16.17 -14.82
CA ASN A 241 -8.56 -15.65 -14.44
C ASN A 241 -8.50 -14.69 -13.23
N LEU A 242 -7.38 -13.99 -13.04
CA LEU A 242 -7.24 -12.97 -12.02
C LEU A 242 -7.86 -11.65 -12.48
N LEU A 243 -8.44 -10.94 -11.53
CA LEU A 243 -8.87 -9.56 -11.72
C LEU A 243 -7.66 -8.67 -12.03
N VAL A 244 -7.87 -7.71 -12.92
CA VAL A 244 -6.90 -6.65 -13.19
C VAL A 244 -7.24 -5.45 -12.32
N SER A 245 -6.27 -4.98 -11.55
CA SER A 245 -6.36 -3.77 -10.73
C SER A 245 -5.25 -2.79 -11.10
N GLY A 246 -5.25 -1.64 -10.44
CA GLY A 246 -4.19 -0.67 -10.54
C GLY A 246 -4.41 0.55 -9.67
N GLY A 247 -3.34 1.25 -9.41
CA GLY A 247 -3.33 2.47 -8.63
C GLY A 247 -2.10 3.31 -8.84
N SER A 248 -2.16 4.55 -8.37
CA SER A 248 -1.03 5.46 -8.45
C SER A 248 0.02 5.17 -7.39
N ASP A 249 -0.38 4.55 -6.28
CA ASP A 249 0.44 4.44 -5.09
C ASP A 249 0.88 5.86 -4.60
N PHE A 250 -0.10 6.78 -4.61
CA PHE A 250 0.08 8.18 -4.25
C PHE A 250 0.41 8.33 -2.77
N HIS A 251 1.45 9.11 -2.47
CA HIS A 251 1.89 9.44 -1.11
C HIS A 251 2.05 10.96 -0.92
N GLY A 252 1.60 11.76 -1.88
CA GLY A 252 1.76 13.22 -1.83
C GLY A 252 3.21 13.67 -1.93
N ILE A 253 3.63 14.58 -1.06
CA ILE A 253 4.97 15.18 -1.06
C ILE A 253 6.08 14.12 -0.88
N VAL A 254 5.76 12.98 -0.29
CA VAL A 254 6.70 11.86 -0.09
C VAL A 254 7.16 11.25 -1.42
N LYS A 255 6.26 11.23 -2.43
CA LYS A 255 6.54 10.82 -3.82
C LYS A 255 6.10 11.94 -4.78
N PRO A 256 6.86 13.05 -4.88
CA PRO A 256 6.42 14.29 -5.54
C PRO A 256 6.20 14.15 -7.06
N ASP A 257 6.74 13.12 -7.67
CA ASP A 257 6.60 12.79 -9.09
C ASP A 257 5.36 11.92 -9.39
N ILE A 258 4.58 11.57 -8.37
CA ILE A 258 3.37 10.76 -8.49
C ILE A 258 2.16 11.59 -8.10
N SER A 259 1.23 11.75 -9.03
CA SER A 259 -0.06 12.41 -8.82
C SER A 259 -1.19 11.40 -8.70
N ILE A 260 -2.13 11.67 -7.81
CA ILE A 260 -3.32 10.83 -7.63
C ILE A 260 -4.07 10.65 -8.96
N GLY A 261 -4.49 9.44 -9.28
CA GLY A 261 -5.24 9.08 -10.49
C GLY A 261 -4.44 9.06 -11.79
N THR A 262 -3.27 9.72 -11.84
CA THR A 262 -2.49 9.84 -13.08
C THR A 262 -1.06 9.32 -12.98
N GLY A 263 -0.61 8.96 -11.77
CA GLY A 263 0.75 8.50 -11.56
C GLY A 263 1.78 9.53 -12.02
N ARG A 264 2.71 9.11 -12.85
CA ARG A 264 3.68 9.99 -13.53
C ARG A 264 3.13 10.61 -14.83
N GLY A 265 1.81 10.74 -14.95
CA GLY A 265 1.12 11.17 -16.17
C GLY A 265 0.81 10.01 -17.13
N ASN A 266 1.15 8.79 -16.77
CA ASN A 266 1.01 7.58 -17.58
C ASN A 266 -0.24 6.75 -17.24
N LEU A 267 -0.89 7.00 -16.10
CA LEU A 267 -2.06 6.23 -15.68
C LEU A 267 -3.37 6.81 -16.22
N ARG A 268 -4.25 5.91 -16.61
CA ARG A 268 -5.64 6.14 -16.98
C ARG A 268 -6.40 4.86 -16.66
N ILE A 269 -6.72 4.65 -15.39
CA ILE A 269 -7.35 3.41 -14.92
C ILE A 269 -8.86 3.51 -15.15
N PRO A 270 -9.45 2.72 -16.07
CA PRO A 270 -10.87 2.85 -16.41
C PRO A 270 -11.74 2.25 -15.30
N ASP A 271 -12.91 2.86 -15.08
CA ASP A 271 -13.94 2.41 -14.15
C ASP A 271 -14.45 0.98 -14.43
N LYS A 272 -14.26 0.48 -15.64
CA LYS A 272 -14.57 -0.92 -15.99
C LYS A 272 -13.87 -1.91 -15.08
N LEU A 273 -12.63 -1.64 -14.63
CA LEU A 273 -11.90 -2.56 -13.74
C LEU A 273 -12.58 -2.67 -12.37
N LEU A 274 -13.14 -1.57 -11.88
CA LEU A 274 -13.95 -1.60 -10.66
C LEU A 274 -15.23 -2.42 -10.87
N ASN A 275 -15.90 -2.28 -12.01
CA ASN A 275 -17.08 -3.06 -12.33
C ASN A 275 -16.77 -4.56 -12.39
N ASP A 276 -15.61 -4.96 -12.93
CA ASP A 276 -15.17 -6.35 -12.96
C ASP A 276 -14.92 -6.89 -11.51
N ILE A 277 -14.35 -6.07 -10.62
CA ILE A 277 -14.17 -6.40 -9.19
C ILE A 277 -15.53 -6.54 -8.49
N LEU A 278 -16.46 -5.61 -8.71
CA LEU A 278 -17.81 -5.66 -8.12
C LEU A 278 -18.59 -6.88 -8.59
N ALA A 279 -18.49 -7.22 -9.87
CA ALA A 279 -19.11 -8.44 -10.42
C ALA A 279 -18.52 -9.70 -9.76
N TYR A 280 -17.21 -9.80 -9.60
CA TYR A 280 -16.56 -10.91 -8.89
C TYR A 280 -17.12 -11.04 -7.45
N ARG A 281 -17.18 -9.95 -6.71
CA ARG A 281 -17.68 -9.92 -5.32
C ARG A 281 -19.13 -10.41 -5.21
N SER A 282 -19.98 -10.05 -6.17
CA SER A 282 -21.39 -10.49 -6.17
C SER A 282 -21.60 -11.98 -6.40
N HIS A 283 -20.56 -12.71 -6.88
CA HIS A 283 -20.59 -14.16 -7.09
C HIS A 283 -19.91 -14.94 -5.96
N THR A 284 -19.15 -14.27 -5.10
CA THR A 284 -18.36 -14.88 -4.02
C THR A 284 -18.87 -14.55 -2.61
N ALA A 285 -19.86 -13.64 -2.50
CA ALA A 285 -20.49 -13.20 -1.25
C ALA A 285 -21.57 -14.21 -0.73
#